data_2512dce61a92d018aeaec13ce2dc323e
#
_entry.id   2512dce61a92d018aeaec13ce2dc323e
#
_cell.length_a   1.000
_cell.length_b   1.000
_cell.length_c   1.000
_cell.angle_alpha   90.00
_cell.angle_beta   90.00
_cell.angle_gamma   90.00
#
_symmetry.space_group_name_H-M   'P 1'
#
loop_
_entity.id
_entity.type
_entity.pdbx_description
1 polymer ?
#
loop_
_entity_poly.entity_id
_entity_poly.type
_entity_poly.pdbx_seq_one_letter_code
_entity_poly.pdbx_strand_id
1 'polypeptide(L)'
;MKELKDFDQKVQIEYPTIWRYKVIGENARKTREAIESVTNRPTTITFSKQSNRGKYQSFNADIMVHSEEEREKIYQDLKKHEDIKMVL
;
A
#
# COMPACT_ATOMS: atom_id res chain seq x y z
N MET A 1 -3.32 35.52 -7.11
CA MET A 1 -3.30 34.72 -6.43
C MET A 1 -2.24 33.82 -6.17
N LYS A 2 -1.52 34.14 -5.27
CA LYS A 2 -0.51 33.34 -4.87
C LYS A 2 -0.96 32.13 -4.26
N GLU A 3 -2.04 32.19 -3.65
CA GLU A 3 -2.56 31.08 -2.96
C GLU A 3 -2.79 29.90 -3.84
N LEU A 4 -3.22 30.13 -5.02
CA LEU A 4 -3.45 29.05 -5.91
C LEU A 4 -2.16 28.36 -6.25
N LYS A 5 -1.14 29.15 -6.38
CA LYS A 5 0.10 28.62 -6.68
C LYS A 5 0.56 27.77 -5.56
N ASP A 6 0.39 28.20 -4.37
CA ASP A 6 0.78 27.45 -3.23
C ASP A 6 0.01 26.17 -3.16
N PHE A 7 -1.24 26.21 -3.54
CA PHE A 7 -2.03 25.03 -3.52
C PHE A 7 -1.52 24.03 -4.49
N ASP A 8 -1.08 24.44 -5.62
CA ASP A 8 -0.58 23.55 -6.62
C ASP A 8 0.74 22.96 -6.22
N GLN A 9 1.41 23.55 -5.26
CA GLN A 9 2.64 22.98 -4.87
C GLN A 9 2.35 21.72 -4.17
N LYS A 10 2.98 20.66 -4.54
CA LYS A 10 2.73 19.42 -3.94
C LYS A 10 3.25 19.36 -2.58
N VAL A 11 2.57 18.64 -1.77
CA VAL A 11 3.04 18.32 -0.47
C VAL A 11 4.33 17.58 -0.70
N GLN A 12 5.38 18.04 -0.08
CA GLN A 12 6.64 17.38 -0.25
C GLN A 12 6.76 16.27 0.73
N ILE A 13 6.96 15.07 0.25
CA ILE A 13 7.12 13.92 1.11
C ILE A 13 8.60 13.74 1.35
N GLU A 14 8.98 13.67 2.60
CA GLU A 14 10.38 13.50 2.93
C GLU A 14 10.69 12.04 3.13
N TYR A 15 11.72 11.56 2.47
CA TYR A 15 12.11 10.17 2.57
C TYR A 15 13.37 10.03 3.42
N PRO A 16 13.56 8.92 4.11
CA PRO A 16 12.66 7.76 4.10
C PRO A 16 11.43 8.01 4.95
N THR A 17 10.37 7.30 4.65
CA THR A 17 9.14 7.46 5.41
C THR A 17 8.38 6.14 5.40
N ILE A 18 7.46 5.98 6.35
CA ILE A 18 6.60 4.81 6.36
C ILE A 18 5.39 5.14 5.50
N TRP A 19 5.14 4.30 4.51
CA TRP A 19 4.00 4.50 3.62
C TRP A 19 3.01 3.39 3.85
N ARG A 20 1.74 3.73 3.97
CA ARG A 20 0.71 2.73 4.19
C ARG A 20 0.00 2.42 2.89
N TYR A 21 0.03 1.14 2.51
CA TYR A 21 -0.74 0.65 1.38
C TYR A 21 -1.93 -0.10 1.94
N LYS A 22 -3.11 0.10 1.33
CA LYS A 22 -4.25 -0.70 1.69
C LYS A 22 -4.38 -1.77 0.62
N VAL A 23 -4.32 -3.02 1.03
CA VAL A 23 -4.27 -4.13 0.11
C VAL A 23 -5.48 -5.02 0.32
N ILE A 24 -6.18 -5.30 -0.75
CA ILE A 24 -7.43 -6.04 -0.69
C ILE A 24 -7.29 -7.34 -1.49
N GLY A 25 -7.71 -8.44 -0.91
CA GLY A 25 -7.70 -9.73 -1.56
C GLY A 25 -8.86 -10.57 -1.09
N GLU A 26 -9.01 -11.74 -1.66
CA GLU A 26 -10.13 -12.59 -1.32
C GLU A 26 -9.84 -13.55 -0.17
N ASN A 27 -8.60 -13.93 -0.01
CA ASN A 27 -8.23 -14.89 1.02
C ASN A 27 -7.25 -14.20 1.97
N ALA A 28 -7.60 -14.16 3.25
CA ALA A 28 -6.79 -13.43 4.22
C ALA A 28 -5.34 -13.92 4.28
N ARG A 29 -5.16 -15.23 4.35
CA ARG A 29 -3.82 -15.77 4.45
C ARG A 29 -3.02 -15.53 3.18
N LYS A 30 -3.64 -15.77 2.04
CA LYS A 30 -2.93 -15.58 0.77
C LYS A 30 -2.61 -14.11 0.52
N THR A 31 -3.51 -13.22 0.90
CA THR A 31 -3.27 -11.80 0.73
C THR A 31 -2.09 -11.37 1.59
N ARG A 32 -2.05 -11.84 2.83
CA ARG A 32 -0.96 -11.48 3.71
C ARG A 32 0.36 -12.04 3.19
N GLU A 33 0.36 -13.29 2.74
CA GLU A 33 1.57 -13.88 2.20
C GLU A 33 2.03 -13.17 0.94
N ALA A 34 1.09 -12.70 0.13
CA ALA A 34 1.42 -11.95 -1.06
C ALA A 34 2.12 -10.66 -0.70
N ILE A 35 1.63 -9.95 0.31
CA ILE A 35 2.26 -8.73 0.74
C ILE A 35 3.68 -9.01 1.19
N GLU A 36 3.87 -10.06 1.98
CA GLU A 36 5.18 -10.38 2.50
C GLU A 36 6.15 -10.73 1.36
N SER A 37 5.68 -11.45 0.38
CA SER A 37 6.55 -11.86 -0.71
C SER A 37 6.96 -10.70 -1.59
N VAL A 38 6.07 -9.73 -1.75
CA VAL A 38 6.35 -8.58 -2.60
C VAL A 38 7.29 -7.59 -1.93
N THR A 39 7.03 -7.30 -0.66
CA THR A 39 7.77 -6.26 0.01
C THR A 39 9.20 -6.68 0.32
N ASN A 40 9.37 -7.94 0.68
CA ASN A 40 10.71 -8.46 0.91
C ASN A 40 11.54 -7.62 1.86
N ARG A 41 10.94 -7.07 2.86
CA ARG A 41 11.59 -6.26 3.87
C ARG A 41 10.65 -6.19 5.07
N PRO A 42 11.13 -5.71 6.20
CA PRO A 42 10.27 -5.62 7.38
C PRO A 42 9.05 -4.78 7.05
N THR A 43 7.88 -5.32 7.32
CA THR A 43 6.63 -4.67 6.98
C THR A 43 5.66 -4.97 8.11
N THR A 44 4.93 -3.96 8.53
CA THR A 44 3.88 -4.16 9.51
C THR A 44 2.57 -4.36 8.79
N ILE A 45 2.00 -5.54 8.91
CA ILE A 45 0.76 -5.87 8.22
C ILE A 45 -0.34 -5.99 9.25
N THR A 46 -1.38 -5.19 9.09
CA THR A 46 -2.48 -5.16 10.04
C THR A 46 -3.79 -5.42 9.31
N PHE A 47 -4.60 -6.30 9.84
CA PHE A 47 -5.90 -6.57 9.26
C PHE A 47 -6.76 -5.31 9.43
N SER A 48 -7.41 -4.87 8.37
CA SER A 48 -8.23 -3.67 8.42
C SER A 48 -9.70 -4.03 8.55
N LYS A 49 -10.25 -4.70 7.56
CA LYS A 49 -11.63 -5.11 7.65
C LYS A 49 -12.01 -6.12 6.61
N GLN A 50 -13.18 -6.69 6.77
CA GLN A 50 -13.70 -7.69 5.90
C GLN A 50 -14.98 -7.14 5.28
N SER A 51 -15.24 -7.47 4.04
CA SER A 51 -16.45 -6.99 3.38
C SER A 51 -17.66 -7.68 3.99
N ASN A 52 -18.84 -7.16 3.68
CA ASN A 52 -20.07 -7.66 4.27
C ASN A 52 -20.28 -9.14 4.17
N ARG A 53 -19.91 -9.75 3.09
CA ARG A 53 -20.09 -11.16 2.92
C ARG A 53 -18.83 -11.97 3.08
N GLY A 54 -17.79 -11.33 3.59
CA GLY A 54 -16.53 -12.02 3.81
C GLY A 54 -15.79 -12.35 2.55
N LYS A 55 -16.21 -11.81 1.41
CA LYS A 55 -15.56 -12.13 0.17
C LYS A 55 -14.20 -11.46 0.06
N TYR A 56 -14.07 -10.25 0.57
CA TYR A 56 -12.82 -9.52 0.47
C TYR A 56 -12.27 -9.18 1.84
N GLN A 57 -10.96 -9.23 1.94
CA GLN A 57 -10.26 -8.89 3.17
C GLN A 57 -9.33 -7.74 2.87
N SER A 58 -9.24 -6.77 3.75
CA SER A 58 -8.36 -5.63 3.53
C SER A 58 -7.34 -5.54 4.64
N PHE A 59 -6.09 -5.28 4.24
CA PHE A 59 -4.98 -5.15 5.17
C PHE A 59 -4.27 -3.83 4.96
N ASN A 60 -3.68 -3.31 6.01
CA ASN A 60 -2.81 -2.17 5.88
C ASN A 60 -1.39 -2.69 5.93
N ALA A 61 -0.58 -2.30 4.98
CA ALA A 61 0.81 -2.70 4.93
C ALA A 61 1.65 -1.44 5.07
N ASP A 62 2.33 -1.31 6.20
CA ASP A 62 3.14 -0.13 6.49
C ASP A 62 4.58 -0.48 6.18
N ILE A 63 5.13 0.19 5.18
CA ILE A 63 6.42 -0.17 4.63
C ILE A 63 7.31 1.05 4.56
N MET A 64 8.54 0.91 5.02
CA MET A 64 9.50 2.00 4.92
C MET A 64 9.92 2.13 3.47
N VAL A 65 9.76 3.31 2.90
CA VAL A 65 10.16 3.57 1.53
C VAL A 65 11.17 4.70 1.53
N HIS A 66 12.14 4.61 0.64
CA HIS A 66 13.26 5.55 0.62
C HIS A 66 13.19 6.55 -0.52
N SER A 67 12.26 6.39 -1.43
CA SER A 67 12.11 7.31 -2.54
C SER A 67 10.73 7.14 -3.15
N GLU A 68 10.35 8.10 -3.97
CA GLU A 68 9.08 8.00 -4.66
C GLU A 68 9.11 6.84 -5.64
N GLU A 69 10.25 6.62 -6.27
CA GLU A 69 10.38 5.50 -7.20
C GLU A 69 10.15 4.19 -6.49
N GLU A 70 10.70 4.03 -5.31
CA GLU A 70 10.54 2.81 -4.56
C GLU A 70 9.07 2.64 -4.15
N ARG A 71 8.45 3.72 -3.73
CA ARG A 71 7.05 3.68 -3.34
C ARG A 71 6.17 3.21 -4.49
N GLU A 72 6.42 3.75 -5.69
CA GLU A 72 5.64 3.38 -6.85
C GLU A 72 5.93 1.96 -7.30
N LYS A 73 7.16 1.54 -7.18
CA LYS A 73 7.51 0.18 -7.57
C LYS A 73 6.79 -0.84 -6.71
N ILE A 74 6.77 -0.60 -5.42
CA ILE A 74 6.08 -1.51 -4.50
C ILE A 74 4.60 -1.55 -4.83
N TYR A 75 4.02 -0.39 -5.12
CA TYR A 75 2.61 -0.32 -5.49
C TYR A 75 2.34 -1.18 -6.73
N GLN A 76 3.15 -1.05 -7.74
CA GLN A 76 2.95 -1.81 -8.96
C GLN A 76 3.18 -3.31 -8.72
N ASP A 77 4.17 -3.66 -7.93
CA ASP A 77 4.44 -5.06 -7.64
C ASP A 77 3.29 -5.70 -6.87
N LEU A 78 2.70 -4.95 -5.94
CA LEU A 78 1.55 -5.46 -5.21
C LEU A 78 0.37 -5.65 -6.17
N LYS A 79 0.14 -4.69 -7.05
CA LYS A 79 -0.97 -4.77 -7.99
C LYS A 79 -0.86 -5.96 -8.93
N LYS A 80 0.35 -6.35 -9.24
CA LYS A 80 0.53 -7.44 -10.17
C LYS A 80 0.32 -8.82 -9.59
N HIS A 81 0.32 -8.93 -8.27
CA HIS A 81 0.25 -10.24 -7.64
C HIS A 81 -1.15 -10.82 -7.81
N GLU A 82 -1.21 -12.08 -8.21
CA GLU A 82 -2.50 -12.71 -8.50
C GLU A 82 -3.42 -12.81 -7.30
N ASP A 83 -2.88 -12.86 -6.10
CA ASP A 83 -3.71 -12.97 -4.89
C ASP A 83 -4.15 -11.62 -4.35
N ILE A 84 -3.78 -10.53 -5.02
CA ILE A 84 -4.16 -9.19 -4.60
C ILE A 84 -5.11 -8.63 -5.64
N LYS A 85 -6.27 -8.19 -5.19
CA LYS A 85 -7.30 -7.68 -6.09
C LYS A 85 -7.22 -6.19 -6.28
N MET A 86 -6.80 -5.47 -5.27
CA MET A 86 -6.78 -4.02 -5.35
C MET A 86 -5.78 -3.46 -4.35
N VAL A 87 -5.12 -2.37 -4.72
CA VAL A 87 -4.22 -1.67 -3.83
C VAL A 87 -4.61 -0.21 -3.84
N LEU A 88 -4.78 0.37 -2.69
CA LEU A 88 -5.15 1.78 -2.56
C LEU A 88 -4.07 2.58 -1.87
#